data_55d9cdd461f7283e0189cd0591827b9f
#
_entry.id   55d9cdd461f7283e0189cd0591827b9f
#
_cell.length_a   1.000
_cell.length_b   1.000
_cell.length_c   1.000
_cell.angle_alpha   90.00
_cell.angle_beta   90.00
_cell.angle_gamma   90.00
#
_symmetry.space_group_name_H-M   'P 1'
#
loop_
_entity.id
_entity.type
_entity.pdbx_description
1 polymer ?
#
loop_
_entity_poly.entity_id
_entity_poly.type
_entity_poly.pdbx_seq_one_letter_code
_entity_poly.pdbx_strand_id
1 'polypeptide(L)'
;MTPNTEAELAEIIRGAEGPLRIEGGGTRPIGAPSNGARLSTAAMRGITLYEPGALTLVAQAGTPLADIETALAAEGQRLAFEPMDHRGLLGTSGTPTIGGVVAANVSGPRRIQAGACRDFLLGVRFVDGRGQIVKNGGRVMKNVTGYDLVKLMAGSYGTLGVLTEVALKVLPRPRSMGMLRIEGLSDAAAVTALCRALASPYEVTGAAHLQAGPGGAPVTMIRLEGFENSVAYRAEALTRLLAEFGACTFEAETDKTAAAWAHIRDVGPFQERAGDVWRLSVKPTDAPGVVADLPG
;
A
#
# COMPACT_ATOMS: atom_id res chain seq x y z
N MET A 1 16.77 19.09 -10.79
CA MET A 1 17.18 18.29 -11.98
C MET A 1 16.07 17.31 -12.27
N THR A 2 15.70 17.11 -13.54
CA THR A 2 14.58 16.22 -13.92
C THR A 2 15.00 15.47 -15.21
N PRO A 3 15.79 14.37 -15.06
CA PRO A 3 16.23 13.58 -16.21
C PRO A 3 15.05 12.89 -16.90
N ASN A 4 15.14 12.77 -18.23
CA ASN A 4 14.17 12.07 -19.07
C ASN A 4 14.55 10.61 -19.31
N THR A 5 15.82 10.27 -19.12
CA THR A 5 16.38 8.95 -19.40
C THR A 5 17.25 8.44 -18.24
N GLU A 6 17.43 7.13 -18.20
CA GLU A 6 18.37 6.48 -17.28
C GLU A 6 19.81 6.96 -17.46
N ALA A 7 20.21 7.20 -18.71
CA ALA A 7 21.57 7.68 -19.03
C ALA A 7 21.81 9.07 -18.46
N GLU A 8 20.88 10.01 -18.69
CA GLU A 8 20.94 11.35 -18.09
C GLU A 8 20.97 11.28 -16.55
N LEU A 9 20.15 10.42 -15.95
CA LEU A 9 20.15 10.21 -14.50
C LEU A 9 21.52 9.72 -14.01
N ALA A 10 22.11 8.75 -14.70
CA ALA A 10 23.41 8.19 -14.35
C ALA A 10 24.53 9.25 -14.43
N GLU A 11 24.49 10.13 -15.42
CA GLU A 11 25.43 11.26 -15.53
C GLU A 11 25.26 12.27 -14.41
N ILE A 12 24.01 12.63 -14.08
CA ILE A 12 23.71 13.54 -12.96
C ILE A 12 24.26 12.98 -11.65
N ILE A 13 24.07 11.68 -11.38
CA ILE A 13 24.55 11.06 -10.15
C ILE A 13 26.08 11.01 -10.11
N ARG A 14 26.75 10.66 -11.23
CA ARG A 14 28.20 10.65 -11.32
C ARG A 14 28.85 12.01 -11.13
N GLY A 15 28.18 13.06 -11.62
CA GLY A 15 28.66 14.44 -11.50
C GLY A 15 28.21 15.16 -10.21
N ALA A 16 27.50 14.49 -9.31
CA ALA A 16 27.00 15.13 -8.10
C ALA A 16 28.14 15.35 -7.08
N GLU A 17 28.37 16.61 -6.70
CA GLU A 17 29.36 17.00 -5.70
C GLU A 17 28.82 16.98 -4.26
N GLY A 18 27.52 16.72 -4.09
CA GLY A 18 26.84 16.73 -2.80
C GLY A 18 25.61 15.83 -2.75
N PRO A 19 24.89 15.82 -1.63
CA PRO A 19 23.72 14.97 -1.45
C PRO A 19 22.61 15.34 -2.44
N LEU A 20 21.89 14.33 -2.91
CA LEU A 20 20.72 14.46 -3.76
C LEU A 20 19.46 14.11 -2.98
N ARG A 21 18.43 14.95 -3.11
CA ARG A 21 17.08 14.67 -2.63
C ARG A 21 16.27 14.05 -3.75
N ILE A 22 16.07 12.72 -3.65
CA ILE A 22 15.32 11.98 -4.65
C ILE A 22 13.81 12.18 -4.42
N GLU A 23 13.10 12.53 -5.49
CA GLU A 23 11.68 12.82 -5.44
C GLU A 23 10.96 12.23 -6.66
N GLY A 24 9.83 11.54 -6.42
CA GLY A 24 8.88 11.19 -7.47
C GLY A 24 7.88 12.34 -7.67
N GLY A 25 6.66 12.14 -7.20
CA GLY A 25 5.60 13.15 -7.27
C GLY A 25 5.49 14.09 -6.08
N GLY A 26 6.38 14.03 -5.09
CA GLY A 26 6.38 14.94 -3.94
C GLY A 26 5.22 14.76 -2.96
N THR A 27 4.54 13.61 -2.95
CA THR A 27 3.34 13.38 -2.14
C THR A 27 3.62 12.87 -0.73
N ARG A 28 4.90 12.54 -0.42
CA ARG A 28 5.23 11.93 0.85
C ARG A 28 6.59 12.41 1.40
N PRO A 29 6.66 13.64 1.87
CA PRO A 29 7.85 14.20 2.50
C PRO A 29 7.96 13.69 3.96
N ILE A 30 8.24 12.38 4.15
CA ILE A 30 8.41 11.76 5.46
C ILE A 30 9.91 11.64 5.76
N GLY A 31 10.28 11.94 7.00
CA GLY A 31 11.66 11.90 7.47
C GLY A 31 12.27 13.30 7.63
N ALA A 32 13.55 13.32 8.01
CA ALA A 32 14.27 14.59 8.17
C ALA A 32 14.41 15.31 6.81
N PRO A 33 14.22 16.64 6.76
CA PRO A 33 14.47 17.40 5.56
C PRO A 33 15.92 17.21 5.06
N SER A 34 16.08 16.93 3.77
CA SER A 34 17.40 16.85 3.14
C SER A 34 17.73 18.19 2.48
N ASN A 35 18.91 18.73 2.76
CA ASN A 35 19.46 19.92 2.09
C ASN A 35 20.05 19.59 0.71
N GLY A 36 19.92 18.34 0.22
CA GLY A 36 20.41 17.92 -1.07
C GLY A 36 19.71 18.59 -2.26
N ALA A 37 20.42 18.66 -3.37
CA ALA A 37 19.85 19.16 -4.63
C ALA A 37 18.68 18.26 -5.07
N ARG A 38 17.56 18.86 -5.46
CA ARG A 38 16.36 18.13 -5.89
C ARG A 38 16.61 17.37 -7.20
N LEU A 39 16.36 16.06 -7.18
CA LEU A 39 16.40 15.18 -8.33
C LEU A 39 15.05 14.47 -8.48
N SER A 40 14.29 14.81 -9.52
CA SER A 40 12.96 14.29 -9.76
C SER A 40 12.95 13.21 -10.83
N THR A 41 12.29 12.09 -10.57
CA THR A 41 12.07 11.01 -11.54
C THR A 41 10.79 11.19 -12.35
N ALA A 42 10.03 12.25 -12.14
CA ALA A 42 8.69 12.44 -12.72
C ALA A 42 8.64 12.50 -14.25
N ALA A 43 9.76 12.81 -14.92
CA ALA A 43 9.82 12.81 -16.38
C ALA A 43 10.00 11.39 -16.98
N MET A 44 10.55 10.44 -16.23
CA MET A 44 10.64 9.04 -16.64
C MET A 44 9.30 8.33 -16.36
N ARG A 45 8.33 8.47 -17.28
CA ARG A 45 6.96 7.98 -17.10
C ARG A 45 6.44 7.25 -18.32
N GLY A 46 5.60 6.28 -18.07
CA GLY A 46 4.90 5.46 -19.06
C GLY A 46 4.85 3.98 -18.63
N ILE A 47 3.81 3.30 -19.05
CA ILE A 47 3.73 1.84 -18.95
C ILE A 47 4.50 1.31 -20.16
N THR A 48 5.62 0.62 -19.91
CA THR A 48 6.50 0.11 -20.97
C THR A 48 6.09 -1.28 -21.43
N LEU A 49 5.38 -2.02 -20.58
CA LEU A 49 4.77 -3.31 -20.90
C LEU A 49 3.55 -3.55 -20.02
N TYR A 50 2.49 -4.06 -20.62
CA TYR A 50 1.38 -4.62 -19.86
C TYR A 50 0.87 -5.88 -20.57
N GLU A 51 0.95 -7.00 -19.88
CA GLU A 51 0.48 -8.31 -20.34
C GLU A 51 -0.61 -8.81 -19.37
N PRO A 52 -1.89 -8.47 -19.60
CA PRO A 52 -2.98 -8.86 -18.72
C PRO A 52 -3.08 -10.36 -18.46
N GLY A 53 -2.87 -11.18 -19.51
CA GLY A 53 -2.89 -12.64 -19.41
C GLY A 53 -1.77 -13.24 -18.56
N ALA A 54 -0.62 -12.55 -18.48
CA ALA A 54 0.51 -12.93 -17.63
C ALA A 54 0.48 -12.23 -16.24
N LEU A 55 -0.55 -11.43 -15.98
CA LEU A 55 -0.69 -10.65 -14.73
C LEU A 55 0.57 -9.82 -14.42
N THR A 56 1.17 -9.22 -15.45
CA THR A 56 2.44 -8.50 -15.33
C THR A 56 2.36 -7.13 -15.97
N LEU A 57 2.79 -6.12 -15.22
CA LEU A 57 2.91 -4.73 -15.66
C LEU A 57 4.33 -4.23 -15.40
N VAL A 58 4.89 -3.52 -16.39
CA VAL A 58 6.19 -2.81 -16.26
C VAL A 58 5.95 -1.33 -16.53
N ALA A 59 6.44 -0.49 -15.64
CA ALA A 59 6.30 0.95 -15.75
C ALA A 59 7.55 1.68 -15.30
N GLN A 60 7.83 2.83 -15.92
CA GLN A 60 8.86 3.75 -15.48
C GLN A 60 8.50 4.36 -14.12
N ALA A 61 9.49 4.65 -13.29
CA ALA A 61 9.31 5.04 -11.90
C ALA A 61 8.49 6.32 -11.68
N GLY A 62 8.55 7.26 -12.62
CA GLY A 62 7.76 8.50 -12.60
C GLY A 62 6.31 8.35 -13.07
N THR A 63 5.88 7.16 -13.47
CA THR A 63 4.49 6.94 -13.93
C THR A 63 3.50 7.23 -12.81
N PRO A 64 2.49 8.10 -13.05
CA PRO A 64 1.42 8.32 -12.09
C PRO A 64 0.72 7.03 -11.70
N LEU A 65 0.45 6.87 -10.41
CA LEU A 65 -0.27 5.71 -9.90
C LEU A 65 -1.67 5.59 -10.53
N ALA A 66 -2.34 6.71 -10.73
CA ALA A 66 -3.67 6.77 -11.34
C ALA A 66 -3.68 6.22 -12.78
N ASP A 67 -2.62 6.46 -13.56
CA ASP A 67 -2.52 5.95 -14.94
C ASP A 67 -2.42 4.42 -14.93
N ILE A 68 -1.66 3.87 -13.98
CA ILE A 68 -1.53 2.42 -13.78
C ILE A 68 -2.87 1.82 -13.33
N GLU A 69 -3.53 2.42 -12.35
CA GLU A 69 -4.82 1.96 -11.85
C GLU A 69 -5.90 1.99 -12.93
N THR A 70 -5.88 3.00 -13.80
CA THR A 70 -6.78 3.12 -14.96
C THR A 70 -6.52 2.00 -15.97
N ALA A 71 -5.27 1.75 -16.33
CA ALA A 71 -4.90 0.68 -17.26
C ALA A 71 -5.30 -0.71 -16.70
N LEU A 72 -5.05 -0.95 -15.41
CA LEU A 72 -5.42 -2.19 -14.75
C LEU A 72 -6.94 -2.36 -14.66
N ALA A 73 -7.66 -1.28 -14.40
CA ALA A 73 -9.12 -1.31 -14.30
C ALA A 73 -9.80 -1.70 -15.61
N ALA A 74 -9.25 -1.27 -16.75
CA ALA A 74 -9.75 -1.64 -18.09
C ALA A 74 -9.73 -3.15 -18.33
N GLU A 75 -8.80 -3.86 -17.70
CA GLU A 75 -8.63 -5.32 -17.79
C GLU A 75 -9.19 -6.06 -16.56
N GLY A 76 -9.98 -5.40 -15.70
CA GLY A 76 -10.51 -5.99 -14.48
C GLY A 76 -9.43 -6.43 -13.48
N GLN A 77 -8.27 -5.78 -13.49
CA GLN A 77 -7.13 -6.06 -12.61
C GLN A 77 -6.87 -4.94 -11.61
N ARG A 78 -5.98 -5.17 -10.66
CA ARG A 78 -5.63 -4.23 -9.60
C ARG A 78 -4.21 -4.45 -9.05
N LEU A 79 -3.67 -3.43 -8.39
CA LEU A 79 -2.55 -3.57 -7.46
C LEU A 79 -3.09 -4.18 -6.15
N ALA A 80 -2.76 -5.45 -5.89
CA ALA A 80 -3.34 -6.17 -4.76
C ALA A 80 -2.85 -5.66 -3.40
N PHE A 81 -1.66 -5.07 -3.33
CA PHE A 81 -1.10 -4.48 -2.12
C PHE A 81 -1.75 -3.14 -1.72
N GLU A 82 -2.67 -2.59 -2.55
CA GLU A 82 -3.57 -1.50 -2.18
C GLU A 82 -2.84 -0.26 -1.64
N PRO A 83 -2.01 0.43 -2.46
CA PRO A 83 -1.18 1.52 -1.98
C PRO A 83 -2.01 2.69 -1.41
N MET A 84 -1.59 3.17 -0.23
CA MET A 84 -2.20 4.32 0.44
C MET A 84 -1.92 5.63 -0.32
N ASP A 85 -2.90 6.51 -0.39
CA ASP A 85 -2.71 7.90 -0.79
C ASP A 85 -2.38 8.76 0.46
N HIS A 86 -1.15 9.28 0.49
CA HIS A 86 -0.68 10.08 1.63
C HIS A 86 -1.07 11.56 1.55
N ARG A 87 -1.64 12.01 0.42
CA ARG A 87 -1.88 13.44 0.21
C ARG A 87 -2.81 14.05 1.24
N GLY A 88 -3.92 13.36 1.55
CA GLY A 88 -4.87 13.82 2.57
C GLY A 88 -4.26 13.89 3.97
N LEU A 89 -3.43 12.90 4.33
CA LEU A 89 -2.75 12.87 5.62
C LEU A 89 -1.67 13.95 5.76
N LEU A 90 -0.90 14.19 4.71
CA LEU A 90 0.29 15.06 4.73
C LEU A 90 0.07 16.45 4.15
N GLY A 91 -1.16 16.76 3.71
CA GLY A 91 -1.51 18.06 3.12
C GLY A 91 -0.74 18.36 1.83
N THR A 92 -0.37 17.33 1.03
CA THR A 92 0.40 17.51 -0.19
C THR A 92 -0.47 17.47 -1.45
N SER A 93 -0.04 18.19 -2.51
CA SER A 93 -0.78 18.30 -3.77
C SER A 93 -0.10 17.64 -4.96
N GLY A 94 1.02 16.95 -4.77
CA GLY A 94 1.75 16.29 -5.85
C GLY A 94 0.99 15.09 -6.45
N THR A 95 1.60 14.44 -7.45
CA THR A 95 1.04 13.25 -8.10
C THR A 95 1.76 11.99 -7.63
N PRO A 96 1.11 11.04 -6.93
CA PRO A 96 1.72 9.79 -6.52
C PRO A 96 2.29 9.03 -7.72
N THR A 97 3.54 8.55 -7.62
CA THR A 97 4.21 7.78 -8.67
C THR A 97 4.52 6.37 -8.22
N ILE A 98 4.58 5.44 -9.17
CA ILE A 98 4.84 4.02 -8.84
C ILE A 98 6.24 3.82 -8.23
N GLY A 99 7.24 4.57 -8.68
CA GLY A 99 8.58 4.55 -8.08
C GLY A 99 8.58 5.02 -6.63
N GLY A 100 7.79 6.05 -6.29
CA GLY A 100 7.60 6.49 -4.91
C GLY A 100 6.88 5.47 -4.05
N VAL A 101 5.88 4.76 -4.60
CA VAL A 101 5.17 3.67 -3.94
C VAL A 101 6.12 2.52 -3.61
N VAL A 102 6.92 2.07 -4.59
CA VAL A 102 7.90 0.98 -4.41
C VAL A 102 9.03 1.39 -3.48
N ALA A 103 9.64 2.56 -3.72
CA ALA A 103 10.76 3.03 -2.89
C ALA A 103 10.40 3.11 -1.41
N ALA A 104 9.15 3.30 -1.08
CA ALA A 104 8.68 3.34 0.30
C ALA A 104 7.88 2.11 0.72
N ASN A 105 7.76 1.11 -0.14
CA ASN A 105 7.01 -0.12 0.12
C ASN A 105 5.59 0.16 0.64
N VAL A 106 4.89 1.12 0.02
CA VAL A 106 3.55 1.53 0.44
C VAL A 106 2.56 0.41 0.21
N SER A 107 1.81 0.08 1.25
CA SER A 107 0.82 -1.00 1.23
C SER A 107 -0.36 -0.63 2.11
N GLY A 108 -1.55 -1.05 1.74
CA GLY A 108 -2.80 -0.80 2.45
C GLY A 108 -3.29 -2.00 3.28
N PRO A 109 -4.56 -1.97 3.71
CA PRO A 109 -5.14 -2.96 4.62
C PRO A 109 -5.10 -4.40 4.10
N ARG A 110 -5.16 -4.63 2.78
CA ARG A 110 -5.10 -5.98 2.19
C ARG A 110 -3.74 -6.66 2.38
N ARG A 111 -2.74 -5.92 2.86
CA ARG A 111 -1.41 -6.47 3.14
C ARG A 111 -1.44 -7.72 4.02
N ILE A 112 -2.38 -7.81 4.96
CA ILE A 112 -2.48 -8.96 5.89
C ILE A 112 -2.75 -10.27 5.17
N GLN A 113 -3.43 -10.23 4.03
CA GLN A 113 -3.79 -11.41 3.24
C GLN A 113 -2.94 -11.52 1.97
N ALA A 114 -2.77 -10.41 1.24
CA ALA A 114 -2.14 -10.43 -0.07
C ALA A 114 -0.61 -10.26 -0.02
N GLY A 115 -0.07 -9.63 1.01
CA GLY A 115 1.32 -9.22 1.09
C GLY A 115 1.54 -7.74 0.78
N ALA A 116 2.77 -7.28 1.00
CA ALA A 116 3.18 -5.89 0.80
C ALA A 116 3.54 -5.60 -0.67
N CYS A 117 3.72 -4.33 -1.02
CA CYS A 117 4.17 -3.89 -2.35
C CYS A 117 5.41 -4.68 -2.83
N ARG A 118 6.41 -4.87 -1.95
CA ARG A 118 7.63 -5.63 -2.28
C ARG A 118 7.37 -7.08 -2.67
N ASP A 119 6.26 -7.68 -2.21
CA ASP A 119 5.92 -9.09 -2.50
C ASP A 119 5.32 -9.24 -3.90
N PHE A 120 4.86 -8.14 -4.49
CA PHE A 120 4.38 -8.03 -5.86
C PHE A 120 5.44 -7.52 -6.84
N LEU A 121 6.60 -7.09 -6.35
CA LEU A 121 7.68 -6.58 -7.16
C LEU A 121 8.49 -7.75 -7.75
N LEU A 122 8.51 -7.84 -9.07
CA LEU A 122 9.18 -8.91 -9.84
C LEU A 122 10.57 -8.49 -10.33
N GLY A 123 10.75 -7.22 -10.63
CA GLY A 123 11.99 -6.68 -11.16
C GLY A 123 12.11 -5.18 -10.96
N VAL A 124 13.35 -4.70 -10.94
CA VAL A 124 13.69 -3.29 -10.85
C VAL A 124 14.82 -2.92 -11.80
N ARG A 125 14.78 -1.68 -12.27
CA ARG A 125 15.95 -0.97 -12.80
C ARG A 125 16.16 0.26 -11.92
N PHE A 126 17.42 0.55 -11.64
CA PHE A 126 17.79 1.70 -10.81
C PHE A 126 19.21 2.16 -11.16
N VAL A 127 19.53 3.40 -10.81
CA VAL A 127 20.89 3.93 -10.87
C VAL A 127 21.42 4.01 -9.44
N ASP A 128 22.56 3.36 -9.20
CA ASP A 128 23.22 3.36 -7.88
C ASP A 128 23.94 4.69 -7.58
N GLY A 129 24.49 4.84 -6.39
CA GLY A 129 25.22 6.04 -5.97
C GLY A 129 26.53 6.30 -6.74
N ARG A 130 26.98 5.39 -7.61
CA ARG A 130 28.13 5.53 -8.49
C ARG A 130 27.73 5.90 -9.92
N GLY A 131 26.45 6.07 -10.18
CA GLY A 131 25.90 6.31 -11.50
C GLY A 131 25.92 5.07 -12.40
N GLN A 132 25.94 3.84 -11.82
CA GLN A 132 25.83 2.62 -12.57
C GLN A 132 24.34 2.23 -12.73
N ILE A 133 23.94 1.90 -13.95
CA ILE A 133 22.61 1.38 -14.25
C ILE A 133 22.59 -0.10 -13.89
N VAL A 134 21.73 -0.48 -12.94
CA VAL A 134 21.58 -1.84 -12.44
C VAL A 134 20.19 -2.36 -12.78
N LYS A 135 20.12 -3.59 -13.27
CA LYS A 135 18.87 -4.35 -13.45
C LYS A 135 18.93 -5.60 -12.61
N ASN A 136 17.87 -5.86 -11.85
CA ASN A 136 17.73 -7.08 -11.06
C ASN A 136 16.30 -7.62 -11.13
N GLY A 137 16.17 -8.95 -11.08
CA GLY A 137 14.89 -9.60 -11.33
C GLY A 137 14.47 -9.50 -12.80
N GLY A 138 13.18 -9.66 -13.06
CA GLY A 138 12.64 -9.66 -14.41
C GLY A 138 11.13 -9.57 -14.41
N ARG A 139 10.48 -10.40 -15.22
CA ARG A 139 9.02 -10.49 -15.36
C ARG A 139 8.48 -11.86 -14.91
N VAL A 140 9.33 -12.63 -14.23
CA VAL A 140 9.01 -13.99 -13.78
C VAL A 140 8.88 -14.05 -12.27
N MET A 141 8.01 -14.94 -11.80
CA MET A 141 7.67 -15.09 -10.38
C MET A 141 8.82 -15.61 -9.51
N LYS A 142 9.83 -16.25 -10.10
CA LYS A 142 10.95 -16.86 -9.38
C LYS A 142 12.27 -16.43 -10.00
N ASN A 143 13.06 -15.68 -9.23
CA ASN A 143 14.48 -15.43 -9.50
C ASN A 143 15.31 -16.37 -8.62
N VAL A 144 16.19 -17.16 -9.22
CA VAL A 144 17.00 -18.18 -8.51
C VAL A 144 18.48 -17.88 -8.49
N THR A 145 18.90 -16.75 -9.09
CA THR A 145 20.32 -16.43 -9.28
C THR A 145 20.66 -15.08 -8.69
N GLY A 146 21.70 -15.04 -7.86
CA GLY A 146 22.24 -13.81 -7.28
C GLY A 146 21.43 -13.28 -6.09
N TYR A 147 21.78 -12.07 -5.67
CA TYR A 147 21.07 -11.35 -4.59
C TYR A 147 19.71 -10.84 -5.04
N ASP A 148 18.75 -10.85 -4.14
CA ASP A 148 17.41 -10.28 -4.37
C ASP A 148 17.44 -8.76 -4.13
N LEU A 149 17.99 -8.00 -5.08
CA LEU A 149 18.02 -6.56 -5.03
C LEU A 149 16.60 -5.97 -5.22
N VAL A 150 15.68 -6.72 -5.80
CA VAL A 150 14.27 -6.34 -5.93
C VAL A 150 13.68 -6.05 -4.56
N LYS A 151 13.85 -7.00 -3.63
CA LYS A 151 13.35 -6.86 -2.25
C LYS A 151 14.12 -5.81 -1.44
N LEU A 152 15.42 -5.63 -1.74
CA LEU A 152 16.26 -4.62 -1.11
C LEU A 152 15.83 -3.20 -1.49
N MET A 153 15.53 -2.96 -2.77
CA MET A 153 15.13 -1.63 -3.27
C MET A 153 13.74 -1.22 -2.80
N ALA A 154 12.85 -2.18 -2.55
CA ALA A 154 11.53 -1.90 -2.00
C ALA A 154 11.63 -1.46 -0.53
N GLY A 155 11.29 -0.20 -0.25
CA GLY A 155 11.43 0.40 1.08
C GLY A 155 12.78 1.06 1.34
N SER A 156 13.64 1.22 0.33
CA SER A 156 14.93 1.89 0.45
C SER A 156 14.86 3.42 0.51
N TYR A 157 13.71 4.01 0.22
CA TYR A 157 13.48 5.48 0.20
C TYR A 157 14.44 6.26 -0.71
N GLY A 158 14.98 5.60 -1.75
CA GLY A 158 15.97 6.21 -2.64
C GLY A 158 17.40 6.30 -2.06
N THR A 159 17.65 5.77 -0.86
CA THR A 159 18.96 5.85 -0.20
C THR A 159 20.00 4.89 -0.77
N LEU A 160 19.55 3.83 -1.45
CA LEU A 160 20.43 2.82 -2.07
C LEU A 160 20.59 3.02 -3.59
N GLY A 161 19.81 3.90 -4.17
CA GLY A 161 19.79 4.19 -5.59
C GLY A 161 18.44 4.77 -6.03
N VAL A 162 18.38 5.27 -7.24
CA VAL A 162 17.20 5.91 -7.81
C VAL A 162 16.50 4.94 -8.76
N LEU A 163 15.30 4.51 -8.42
CA LEU A 163 14.46 3.65 -9.27
C LEU A 163 14.12 4.34 -10.57
N THR A 164 14.24 3.62 -11.68
CA THR A 164 13.93 4.09 -13.03
C THR A 164 12.80 3.31 -13.67
N GLU A 165 12.69 2.00 -13.40
CA GLU A 165 11.64 1.12 -13.89
C GLU A 165 11.32 0.04 -12.86
N VAL A 166 10.06 -0.37 -12.78
CA VAL A 166 9.57 -1.44 -11.92
C VAL A 166 8.69 -2.40 -12.69
N ALA A 167 8.88 -3.71 -12.44
CA ALA A 167 8.01 -4.78 -12.94
C ALA A 167 7.18 -5.32 -11.78
N LEU A 168 5.87 -5.35 -11.94
CA LEU A 168 4.92 -5.69 -10.89
C LEU A 168 4.03 -6.86 -11.32
N LYS A 169 3.79 -7.78 -10.38
CA LYS A 169 2.67 -8.71 -10.47
C LYS A 169 1.38 -7.96 -10.13
N VAL A 170 0.35 -8.16 -10.91
CA VAL A 170 -1.00 -7.65 -10.67
C VAL A 170 -1.96 -8.80 -10.43
N LEU A 171 -3.14 -8.54 -9.88
CA LEU A 171 -4.15 -9.58 -9.65
C LEU A 171 -5.51 -9.14 -10.20
N PRO A 172 -6.39 -10.09 -10.54
CA PRO A 172 -7.77 -9.78 -10.88
C PRO A 172 -8.49 -9.03 -9.74
N ARG A 173 -9.43 -8.18 -10.09
CA ARG A 173 -10.37 -7.60 -9.13
C ARG A 173 -11.35 -8.68 -8.65
N PRO A 174 -11.73 -8.72 -7.37
CA PRO A 174 -12.79 -9.59 -6.90
C PRO A 174 -14.12 -9.17 -7.53
N ARG A 175 -15.00 -10.11 -7.71
CA ARG A 175 -16.35 -9.87 -8.26
C ARG A 175 -17.24 -9.14 -7.26
N SER A 176 -17.03 -9.38 -5.97
CA SER A 176 -17.81 -8.82 -4.87
C SER A 176 -16.91 -8.53 -3.67
N MET A 177 -17.29 -7.52 -2.91
CA MET A 177 -16.76 -7.20 -1.58
C MET A 177 -17.91 -7.06 -0.61
N GLY A 178 -17.69 -7.52 0.63
CA GLY A 178 -18.60 -7.30 1.74
C GLY A 178 -17.82 -6.99 3.01
N MET A 179 -18.50 -6.38 3.97
CA MET A 179 -17.92 -5.95 5.23
C MET A 179 -18.82 -6.31 6.40
N LEU A 180 -18.25 -7.02 7.39
CA LEU A 180 -18.87 -7.16 8.69
C LEU A 180 -18.48 -5.98 9.59
N ARG A 181 -19.43 -5.52 10.40
CA ARG A 181 -19.24 -4.44 11.38
C ARG A 181 -19.77 -4.90 12.74
N ILE A 182 -18.99 -4.60 13.80
CA ILE A 182 -19.39 -4.76 15.21
C ILE A 182 -19.15 -3.40 15.85
N GLU A 183 -20.18 -2.84 16.47
CA GLU A 183 -20.11 -1.51 17.10
C GLU A 183 -19.89 -1.64 18.61
N GLY A 184 -19.28 -0.61 19.20
CA GLY A 184 -19.16 -0.46 20.65
C GLY A 184 -18.09 -1.33 21.33
N LEU A 185 -17.24 -2.04 20.60
CA LEU A 185 -16.17 -2.81 21.23
C LEU A 185 -15.08 -1.90 21.81
N SER A 186 -14.57 -2.26 22.99
CA SER A 186 -13.30 -1.71 23.48
C SER A 186 -12.13 -2.18 22.60
N ASP A 187 -11.00 -1.46 22.62
CA ASP A 187 -9.80 -1.82 21.84
C ASP A 187 -9.36 -3.27 22.10
N ALA A 188 -9.38 -3.72 23.36
CA ALA A 188 -9.00 -5.08 23.72
C ALA A 188 -9.96 -6.15 23.15
N ALA A 189 -11.28 -5.92 23.24
CA ALA A 189 -12.29 -6.80 22.66
C ALA A 189 -12.19 -6.80 21.12
N ALA A 190 -12.01 -5.65 20.51
CA ALA A 190 -11.84 -5.50 19.07
C ALA A 190 -10.62 -6.25 18.53
N VAL A 191 -9.46 -6.10 19.18
CA VAL A 191 -8.25 -6.85 18.81
C VAL A 191 -8.46 -8.34 18.93
N THR A 192 -9.13 -8.81 19.99
CA THR A 192 -9.43 -10.23 20.17
C THR A 192 -10.35 -10.76 19.06
N ALA A 193 -11.41 -10.02 18.73
CA ALA A 193 -12.34 -10.37 17.65
C ALA A 193 -11.63 -10.41 16.28
N LEU A 194 -10.79 -9.40 15.98
CA LEU A 194 -10.03 -9.31 14.72
C LEU A 194 -9.01 -10.45 14.61
N CYS A 195 -8.28 -10.77 15.68
CA CYS A 195 -7.35 -11.90 15.70
C CYS A 195 -8.06 -13.23 15.45
N ARG A 196 -9.26 -13.43 16.06
CA ARG A 196 -10.08 -14.62 15.83
C ARG A 196 -10.56 -14.72 14.38
N ALA A 197 -11.02 -13.62 13.81
CA ALA A 197 -11.44 -13.56 12.42
C ALA A 197 -10.28 -13.89 11.46
N LEU A 198 -9.10 -13.32 11.69
CA LEU A 198 -7.89 -13.55 10.88
C LEU A 198 -7.34 -14.97 11.00
N ALA A 199 -7.50 -15.62 12.17
CA ALA A 199 -7.10 -17.01 12.38
C ALA A 199 -8.09 -18.02 11.78
N SER A 200 -9.25 -17.58 11.31
CA SER A 200 -10.27 -18.43 10.71
C SER A 200 -9.95 -18.80 9.26
N PRO A 201 -10.57 -19.87 8.70
CA PRO A 201 -10.37 -20.24 7.30
C PRO A 201 -11.17 -19.38 6.31
N TYR A 202 -11.69 -18.23 6.74
CA TYR A 202 -12.62 -17.42 5.94
C TYR A 202 -11.94 -16.29 5.13
N GLU A 203 -10.63 -16.37 4.91
CA GLU A 203 -9.86 -15.48 4.01
C GLU A 203 -10.19 -13.99 4.19
N VAL A 204 -10.09 -13.51 5.42
CA VAL A 204 -10.28 -12.10 5.75
C VAL A 204 -9.24 -11.24 5.00
N THR A 205 -9.71 -10.26 4.22
CA THR A 205 -8.84 -9.41 3.39
C THR A 205 -8.58 -8.03 3.99
N GLY A 206 -9.19 -7.71 5.10
CA GLY A 206 -8.96 -6.48 5.86
C GLY A 206 -9.57 -6.59 7.25
N ALA A 207 -8.86 -6.07 8.24
CA ALA A 207 -9.25 -6.04 9.64
C ALA A 207 -8.89 -4.65 10.20
N ALA A 208 -9.86 -3.94 10.76
CA ALA A 208 -9.67 -2.60 11.28
C ALA A 208 -10.58 -2.33 12.48
N HIS A 209 -10.11 -1.49 13.39
CA HIS A 209 -10.88 -0.93 14.47
C HIS A 209 -10.70 0.59 14.49
N LEU A 210 -11.79 1.32 14.54
CA LEU A 210 -11.83 2.76 14.72
C LEU A 210 -12.41 3.05 16.10
N GLN A 211 -11.69 3.79 16.93
CA GLN A 211 -12.16 4.21 18.27
C GLN A 211 -13.35 5.17 18.18
N ALA A 212 -13.47 5.89 17.06
CA ALA A 212 -14.63 6.70 16.71
C ALA A 212 -15.00 6.45 15.25
N GLY A 213 -16.04 5.69 15.02
CA GLY A 213 -16.64 5.47 13.70
C GLY A 213 -17.47 6.66 13.25
N PRO A 214 -18.12 6.58 12.07
CA PRO A 214 -18.94 7.66 11.51
C PRO A 214 -20.07 8.16 12.45
N GLY A 215 -20.55 7.29 13.35
CA GLY A 215 -21.56 7.62 14.38
C GLY A 215 -20.97 8.06 15.71
N GLY A 216 -19.64 8.24 15.83
CA GLY A 216 -18.96 8.58 17.07
C GLY A 216 -18.67 7.39 17.99
N ALA A 217 -19.34 6.26 17.84
CA ALA A 217 -19.08 5.04 18.59
C ALA A 217 -17.91 4.25 17.95
N PRO A 218 -17.17 3.44 18.75
CA PRO A 218 -16.16 2.54 18.21
C PRO A 218 -16.77 1.56 17.20
N VAL A 219 -16.04 1.27 16.12
CA VAL A 219 -16.47 0.30 15.11
C VAL A 219 -15.32 -0.63 14.70
N THR A 220 -15.60 -1.93 14.75
CA THR A 220 -14.69 -2.98 14.30
C THR A 220 -15.17 -3.50 12.95
N MET A 221 -14.27 -3.57 11.97
CA MET A 221 -14.63 -3.88 10.58
C MET A 221 -13.76 -5.00 10.03
N ILE A 222 -14.40 -5.93 9.32
CA ILE A 222 -13.77 -7.10 8.70
C ILE A 222 -14.21 -7.16 7.24
N ARG A 223 -13.25 -7.15 6.30
CA ARG A 223 -13.52 -7.21 4.88
C ARG A 223 -13.37 -8.61 4.32
N LEU A 224 -14.32 -8.98 3.47
CA LEU A 224 -14.33 -10.19 2.65
C LEU A 224 -14.38 -9.82 1.17
N GLU A 225 -13.68 -10.57 0.33
CA GLU A 225 -13.64 -10.37 -1.11
C GLU A 225 -13.72 -11.72 -1.83
N GLY A 226 -14.33 -11.75 -3.02
CA GLY A 226 -14.42 -12.96 -3.82
C GLY A 226 -15.66 -13.01 -4.71
N PHE A 227 -16.23 -14.20 -4.90
CA PHE A 227 -17.53 -14.37 -5.53
C PHE A 227 -18.65 -14.12 -4.52
N GLU A 228 -19.76 -13.57 -4.98
CA GLU A 228 -20.87 -13.12 -4.14
C GLU A 228 -21.36 -14.19 -3.14
N ASN A 229 -21.68 -15.39 -3.63
CA ASN A 229 -22.12 -16.51 -2.77
C ASN A 229 -21.06 -16.91 -1.73
N SER A 230 -19.78 -16.85 -2.09
CA SER A 230 -18.68 -17.16 -1.18
C SER A 230 -18.52 -16.07 -0.12
N VAL A 231 -18.68 -14.80 -0.49
CA VAL A 231 -18.64 -13.67 0.45
C VAL A 231 -19.79 -13.77 1.44
N ALA A 232 -21.02 -14.04 0.96
CA ALA A 232 -22.19 -14.20 1.81
C ALA A 232 -22.03 -15.37 2.81
N TYR A 233 -21.62 -16.54 2.33
CA TYR A 233 -21.38 -17.71 3.20
C TYR A 233 -20.34 -17.42 4.29
N ARG A 234 -19.21 -16.81 3.91
CA ARG A 234 -18.14 -16.48 4.87
C ARG A 234 -18.57 -15.39 5.86
N ALA A 235 -19.39 -14.45 5.43
CA ALA A 235 -19.97 -13.43 6.31
C ALA A 235 -20.86 -14.07 7.39
N GLU A 236 -21.76 -14.99 7.01
CA GLU A 236 -22.59 -15.73 7.97
C GLU A 236 -21.75 -16.57 8.94
N ALA A 237 -20.72 -17.26 8.43
CA ALA A 237 -19.86 -18.08 9.25
C ALA A 237 -19.06 -17.25 10.27
N LEU A 238 -18.53 -16.09 9.84
CA LEU A 238 -17.85 -15.14 10.73
C LEU A 238 -18.81 -14.50 11.73
N THR A 239 -20.04 -14.20 11.34
CA THR A 239 -21.07 -13.68 12.27
C THR A 239 -21.32 -14.67 13.41
N ARG A 240 -21.43 -15.97 13.11
CA ARG A 240 -21.55 -17.01 14.15
C ARG A 240 -20.29 -17.13 15.01
N LEU A 241 -19.11 -17.08 14.39
CA LEU A 241 -17.81 -17.18 15.07
C LEU A 241 -17.59 -16.03 16.06
N LEU A 242 -18.10 -14.84 15.74
CA LEU A 242 -17.89 -13.61 16.49
C LEU A 242 -19.08 -13.21 17.37
N ALA A 243 -20.10 -14.06 17.48
CA ALA A 243 -21.35 -13.77 18.19
C ALA A 243 -21.16 -13.35 19.66
N GLU A 244 -20.11 -13.83 20.32
CA GLU A 244 -19.82 -13.45 21.71
C GLU A 244 -19.37 -11.99 21.88
N PHE A 245 -18.88 -11.36 20.79
CA PHE A 245 -18.43 -9.95 20.80
C PHE A 245 -19.56 -8.95 20.57
N GLY A 246 -20.74 -9.41 20.16
CA GLY A 246 -21.89 -8.55 19.91
C GLY A 246 -22.55 -8.82 18.56
N ALA A 247 -23.55 -8.00 18.24
CA ALA A 247 -24.27 -8.13 16.99
C ALA A 247 -23.40 -7.69 15.81
N CYS A 248 -23.28 -8.56 14.81
CA CYS A 248 -22.63 -8.25 13.54
C CYS A 248 -23.65 -7.74 12.54
N THR A 249 -23.37 -6.61 11.88
CA THR A 249 -24.09 -6.16 10.69
C THR A 249 -23.26 -6.48 9.46
N PHE A 250 -23.90 -6.91 8.37
CA PHE A 250 -23.23 -7.21 7.10
C PHE A 250 -23.64 -6.20 6.03
N GLU A 251 -22.63 -5.50 5.48
CA GLU A 251 -22.79 -4.66 4.30
C GLU A 251 -22.37 -5.47 3.06
N ALA A 252 -23.30 -5.74 2.18
CA ALA A 252 -23.10 -6.52 0.96
C ALA A 252 -22.79 -5.67 -0.27
N GLU A 253 -23.03 -4.35 -0.20
CA GLU A 253 -22.78 -3.47 -1.33
C GLU A 253 -21.28 -3.22 -1.52
N THR A 254 -20.78 -3.67 -2.68
CA THR A 254 -19.35 -3.58 -3.02
C THR A 254 -18.82 -2.15 -2.99
N ASP A 255 -19.56 -1.19 -3.52
CA ASP A 255 -19.11 0.20 -3.59
C ASP A 255 -19.05 0.87 -2.21
N LYS A 256 -20.03 0.60 -1.35
CA LYS A 256 -20.01 1.07 0.05
C LYS A 256 -18.84 0.48 0.82
N THR A 257 -18.62 -0.82 0.65
CA THR A 257 -17.47 -1.50 1.26
C THR A 257 -16.16 -0.91 0.75
N ALA A 258 -16.02 -0.70 -0.56
CA ALA A 258 -14.82 -0.13 -1.16
C ALA A 258 -14.54 1.28 -0.64
N ALA A 259 -15.56 2.13 -0.54
CA ALA A 259 -15.43 3.50 -0.01
C ALA A 259 -14.98 3.51 1.45
N ALA A 260 -15.59 2.66 2.31
CA ALA A 260 -15.21 2.55 3.71
C ALA A 260 -13.74 2.09 3.86
N TRP A 261 -13.32 1.11 3.06
CA TRP A 261 -11.93 0.61 3.10
C TRP A 261 -10.93 1.56 2.46
N ALA A 262 -11.32 2.40 1.50
CA ALA A 262 -10.49 3.50 1.02
C ALA A 262 -10.23 4.52 2.13
N HIS A 263 -11.25 4.88 2.91
CA HIS A 263 -11.11 5.77 4.07
C HIS A 263 -10.15 5.21 5.13
N ILE A 264 -10.21 3.89 5.41
CA ILE A 264 -9.25 3.22 6.30
C ILE A 264 -7.85 3.19 5.68
N ARG A 265 -7.73 2.83 4.40
CA ARG A 265 -6.46 2.78 3.67
C ARG A 265 -5.71 4.11 3.74
N ASP A 266 -6.43 5.19 3.55
CA ASP A 266 -5.86 6.54 3.46
C ASP A 266 -5.84 7.25 4.82
N VAL A 267 -6.10 6.50 5.92
CA VAL A 267 -6.17 6.98 7.32
C VAL A 267 -7.03 8.24 7.49
N GLY A 268 -8.19 8.23 6.84
CA GLY A 268 -9.15 9.32 6.80
C GLY A 268 -9.43 9.99 8.15
N PRO A 269 -9.56 9.26 9.29
CA PRO A 269 -9.78 9.86 10.59
C PRO A 269 -8.68 10.80 11.08
N PHE A 270 -7.48 10.75 10.48
CA PHE A 270 -6.33 11.57 10.84
C PHE A 270 -6.04 12.71 9.84
N GLN A 271 -6.77 12.74 8.74
CA GLN A 271 -6.63 13.84 7.77
C GLN A 271 -7.18 15.14 8.36
N GLU A 272 -6.56 16.27 7.98
CA GLU A 272 -6.96 17.62 8.42
C GLU A 272 -6.91 17.86 9.96
N ARG A 273 -6.30 16.94 10.72
CA ARG A 273 -6.06 17.15 12.14
C ARG A 273 -4.76 17.90 12.38
N ALA A 274 -4.76 18.81 13.35
CA ALA A 274 -3.53 19.43 13.84
C ALA A 274 -2.71 18.41 14.66
N GLY A 275 -1.38 18.50 14.58
CA GLY A 275 -0.45 17.67 15.33
C GLY A 275 0.23 16.59 14.48
N ASP A 276 1.13 15.86 15.13
CA ASP A 276 1.89 14.79 14.50
C ASP A 276 1.11 13.47 14.51
N VAL A 277 1.14 12.75 13.40
CA VAL A 277 0.53 11.42 13.27
C VAL A 277 1.62 10.35 13.31
N TRP A 278 1.55 9.47 14.29
CA TRP A 278 2.48 8.37 14.49
C TRP A 278 1.89 7.05 14.03
N ARG A 279 2.66 6.28 13.27
CA ARG A 279 2.33 4.90 12.94
C ARG A 279 3.13 3.95 13.80
N LEU A 280 2.47 3.27 14.72
CA LEU A 280 3.07 2.24 15.54
C LEU A 280 2.94 0.87 14.86
N SER A 281 3.97 0.04 14.96
CA SER A 281 3.96 -1.35 14.50
C SER A 281 4.30 -2.23 15.69
N VAL A 282 3.27 -2.83 16.28
CA VAL A 282 3.36 -3.64 17.49
C VAL A 282 2.67 -4.98 17.27
N LYS A 283 2.91 -5.94 18.15
CA LYS A 283 2.12 -7.16 18.19
C LYS A 283 0.65 -6.79 18.48
N PRO A 284 -0.33 -7.31 17.74
CA PRO A 284 -1.73 -6.89 17.88
C PRO A 284 -2.26 -6.95 19.32
N THR A 285 -1.91 -7.98 20.07
CA THR A 285 -2.35 -8.15 21.46
C THR A 285 -1.79 -7.13 22.45
N ASP A 286 -0.70 -6.44 22.09
CA ASP A 286 -0.07 -5.41 22.93
C ASP A 286 -0.62 -4.01 22.61
N ALA A 287 -1.26 -3.84 21.43
CA ALA A 287 -1.76 -2.55 20.96
C ALA A 287 -2.72 -1.86 21.93
N PRO A 288 -3.70 -2.54 22.58
CA PRO A 288 -4.61 -1.88 23.52
C PRO A 288 -3.89 -1.24 24.71
N GLY A 289 -2.87 -1.93 25.27
CA GLY A 289 -2.07 -1.39 26.37
C GLY A 289 -1.25 -0.17 25.93
N VAL A 290 -0.59 -0.28 24.77
CA VAL A 290 0.20 0.85 24.22
C VAL A 290 -0.69 2.07 23.98
N VAL A 291 -1.89 1.89 23.43
CA VAL A 291 -2.82 3.00 23.15
C VAL A 291 -3.35 3.62 24.43
N ALA A 292 -3.64 2.83 25.47
CA ALA A 292 -4.12 3.32 26.75
C ALA A 292 -3.10 4.21 27.49
N ASP A 293 -1.81 3.99 27.26
CA ASP A 293 -0.71 4.74 27.87
C ASP A 293 -0.36 6.04 27.11
N LEU A 294 -0.96 6.27 25.94
CA LEU A 294 -0.70 7.50 25.17
C LEU A 294 -1.53 8.67 25.75
N PRO A 295 -0.94 9.86 25.84
CA PRO A 295 -1.71 11.06 26.19
C PRO A 295 -2.77 11.32 25.12
N GLY A 296 -4.00 11.57 25.56
CA GLY A 296 -5.16 11.83 24.69
C GLY A 296 -5.10 13.19 23.99
#